data_8bef95e0d1a8991f7e224acb65a9b5ea
#
_entry.id   8bef95e0d1a8991f7e224acb65a9b5ea
#
_cell.length_a   1.000
_cell.length_b   1.000
_cell.length_c   1.000
_cell.angle_alpha   90.00
_cell.angle_beta   90.00
_cell.angle_gamma   90.00
#
_symmetry.space_group_name_H-M   'P 1'
#
loop_
_entity.id
_entity.type
_entity.pdbx_description
1 polymer ?
#
loop_
_entity_poly.entity_id
_entity_poly.type
_entity_poly.pdbx_seq_one_letter_code
_entity_poly.pdbx_strand_id
1 'polypeptide(L)'
;HSVIIVDNCMRREVDLELNVESLTPIRTIEERINSWENITKIRLQYENINVAEEYLKTKNLFSEFRPDVIFHLAEFKSAPYSMRSAEHKIKTIGHNVNAANNILSAIIESNSNSHLIHIGTMGVYGYNSQKNTFIPEGYIDVDMHYDNNFLEKKNILYPFNPGSIYHLSKSLDNLIFQFYNKNDKIKITDLHQGIVWGSQTAETSMHDDLINRFDYD
;
A
#
# COMPACT_ATOMS: atom_id res chain seq x y z
N HIS A 1 19.64 6.28 10.11
CA HIS A 1 18.21 6.59 9.99
C HIS A 1 17.47 6.09 11.22
N SER A 2 16.48 6.83 11.70
CA SER A 2 15.54 6.37 12.73
C SER A 2 14.33 5.76 12.02
N VAL A 3 13.86 4.60 12.47
CA VAL A 3 12.76 3.86 11.85
C VAL A 3 11.74 3.48 12.93
N ILE A 4 10.46 3.70 12.62
CA ILE A 4 9.33 3.20 13.42
C ILE A 4 8.54 2.22 12.55
N ILE A 5 8.21 1.07 13.10
CA ILE A 5 7.27 0.11 12.52
C ILE A 5 5.88 0.42 13.09
N VAL A 6 4.90 0.58 12.21
CA VAL A 6 3.49 0.75 12.57
C VAL A 6 2.71 -0.41 11.97
N ASP A 7 2.12 -1.26 12.80
CA ASP A 7 1.39 -2.44 12.36
C ASP A 7 0.44 -2.90 13.47
N ASN A 8 -0.76 -3.32 13.14
CA ASN A 8 -1.72 -3.92 14.07
C ASN A 8 -1.79 -5.45 13.98
N CYS A 9 -0.94 -6.05 13.18
CA CYS A 9 -0.86 -7.50 12.94
C CYS A 9 -2.16 -8.12 12.38
N MET A 10 -3.04 -7.33 11.75
CA MET A 10 -4.34 -7.77 11.23
C MET A 10 -4.21 -8.94 10.24
N ARG A 11 -3.06 -9.08 9.58
CA ARG A 11 -2.80 -10.23 8.72
C ARG A 11 -2.92 -11.56 9.47
N ARG A 12 -2.52 -11.60 10.74
CA ARG A 12 -2.65 -12.82 11.57
C ARG A 12 -4.11 -13.14 11.86
N GLU A 13 -4.97 -12.13 11.99
CA GLU A 13 -6.41 -12.32 12.15
C GLU A 13 -7.03 -12.92 10.88
N VAL A 14 -6.59 -12.47 9.71
CA VAL A 14 -7.02 -13.05 8.42
C VAL A 14 -6.60 -14.51 8.28
N ASP A 15 -5.39 -14.86 8.67
CA ASP A 15 -4.91 -16.25 8.66
C ASP A 15 -5.79 -17.13 9.56
N LEU A 16 -6.13 -16.66 10.77
CA LEU A 16 -7.04 -17.37 11.69
C LEU A 16 -8.46 -17.47 11.14
N GLU A 17 -9.01 -16.39 10.58
CA GLU A 17 -10.33 -16.37 9.94
C GLU A 17 -10.43 -17.41 8.81
N LEU A 18 -9.37 -17.54 8.02
CA LEU A 18 -9.32 -18.46 6.89
C LEU A 18 -8.94 -19.89 7.29
N ASN A 19 -8.53 -20.10 8.54
CA ASN A 19 -7.97 -21.34 9.04
C ASN A 19 -6.80 -21.81 8.16
N VAL A 20 -5.89 -20.89 7.85
CA VAL A 20 -4.67 -21.16 7.07
C VAL A 20 -3.44 -20.81 7.89
N GLU A 21 -2.35 -21.47 7.57
CA GLU A 21 -1.03 -21.17 8.14
C GLU A 21 -0.10 -20.72 7.02
N SER A 22 0.83 -19.84 7.37
CA SER A 22 1.91 -19.49 6.45
C SER A 22 2.77 -20.71 6.14
N LEU A 23 3.22 -20.85 4.89
CA LEU A 23 4.14 -21.93 4.48
C LEU A 23 5.40 -21.99 5.33
N THR A 24 5.85 -20.83 5.80
CA THR A 24 6.94 -20.72 6.77
C THR A 24 6.39 -20.03 8.03
N PRO A 25 6.70 -20.55 9.24
CA PRO A 25 6.26 -19.92 10.48
C PRO A 25 6.70 -18.45 10.54
N ILE A 26 5.76 -17.57 10.86
CA ILE A 26 6.05 -16.15 11.01
C ILE A 26 6.18 -15.83 12.48
N ARG A 27 7.35 -15.36 12.88
CA ARG A 27 7.61 -14.92 14.25
C ARG A 27 6.82 -13.64 14.56
N THR A 28 6.59 -13.43 15.84
CA THR A 28 5.98 -12.19 16.34
C THR A 28 6.82 -10.98 15.97
N ILE A 29 6.22 -9.81 15.97
CA ILE A 29 6.92 -8.54 15.75
C ILE A 29 8.06 -8.35 16.76
N GLU A 30 7.81 -8.67 18.02
CA GLU A 30 8.82 -8.54 19.09
C GLU A 30 10.03 -9.47 18.87
N GLU A 31 9.80 -10.73 18.50
CA GLU A 31 10.89 -11.65 18.16
C GLU A 31 11.71 -11.16 16.97
N ARG A 32 11.06 -10.58 15.98
CA ARG A 32 11.74 -10.02 14.80
C ARG A 32 12.55 -8.78 15.15
N ILE A 33 12.02 -7.87 15.99
CA ILE A 33 12.75 -6.71 16.51
C ILE A 33 13.97 -7.16 17.32
N ASN A 34 13.82 -8.15 18.19
CA ASN A 34 14.91 -8.69 18.97
C ASN A 34 16.00 -9.32 18.09
N SER A 35 15.58 -10.05 17.04
CA SER A 35 16.53 -10.62 16.07
C SER A 35 17.31 -9.52 15.33
N TRP A 36 16.62 -8.47 14.91
CA TRP A 36 17.26 -7.30 14.27
C TRP A 36 18.24 -6.62 15.23
N GLU A 37 17.83 -6.36 16.47
CA GLU A 37 18.68 -5.76 17.50
C GLU A 37 19.93 -6.59 17.80
N ASN A 38 19.78 -7.92 17.83
CA ASN A 38 20.92 -8.82 18.04
C ASN A 38 21.96 -8.71 16.92
N ILE A 39 21.53 -8.53 15.68
CA ILE A 39 22.41 -8.43 14.50
C ILE A 39 23.00 -7.02 14.38
N THR A 40 22.18 -5.98 14.47
CA THR A 40 22.55 -4.60 14.12
C THR A 40 22.95 -3.76 15.34
N LYS A 41 22.62 -4.19 16.54
CA LYS A 41 22.70 -3.43 17.79
C LYS A 41 21.81 -2.20 17.84
N ILE A 42 20.80 -2.13 16.95
CA ILE A 42 19.81 -1.06 16.86
C ILE A 42 18.44 -1.66 17.13
N ARG A 43 17.74 -1.18 18.18
CA ARG A 43 16.36 -1.55 18.43
C ARG A 43 15.42 -0.69 17.59
N LEU A 44 14.51 -1.34 16.87
CA LEU A 44 13.44 -0.67 16.14
C LEU A 44 12.29 -0.34 17.12
N GLN A 45 11.73 0.84 16.97
CA GLN A 45 10.48 1.22 17.64
C GLN A 45 9.29 0.58 16.94
N TYR A 46 8.31 0.13 17.72
CA TYR A 46 7.07 -0.47 17.23
C TYR A 46 5.86 0.18 17.89
N GLU A 47 4.88 0.55 17.06
CA GLU A 47 3.61 1.09 17.49
C GLU A 47 2.48 0.22 16.95
N ASN A 48 1.66 -0.31 17.86
CA ASN A 48 0.46 -1.06 17.50
C ASN A 48 -0.68 -0.08 17.21
N ILE A 49 -0.85 0.29 15.94
CA ILE A 49 -1.87 1.23 15.49
C ILE A 49 -2.56 0.67 14.23
N ASN A 50 -3.90 0.64 14.27
CA ASN A 50 -4.71 0.49 13.08
C ASN A 50 -4.86 1.84 12.37
N VAL A 51 -4.04 2.11 11.36
CA VAL A 51 -4.03 3.41 10.66
C VAL A 51 -5.36 3.74 9.96
N ALA A 52 -6.16 2.73 9.63
CA ALA A 52 -7.49 2.94 9.03
C ALA A 52 -8.55 3.42 10.04
N GLU A 53 -8.40 3.08 11.32
CA GLU A 53 -9.41 3.34 12.35
C GLU A 53 -8.93 4.30 13.43
N GLU A 54 -7.63 4.35 13.71
CA GLU A 54 -7.04 5.09 14.83
C GLU A 54 -6.35 6.37 14.34
N TYR A 55 -7.11 7.22 13.63
CA TYR A 55 -6.59 8.46 13.04
C TYR A 55 -5.82 9.33 14.04
N LEU A 56 -6.37 9.55 15.25
CA LEU A 56 -5.72 10.43 16.24
C LEU A 56 -4.37 9.89 16.72
N LYS A 57 -4.23 8.56 16.85
CA LYS A 57 -2.94 7.95 17.19
C LYS A 57 -1.94 8.14 16.05
N THR A 58 -2.36 7.91 14.82
CA THR A 58 -1.53 8.11 13.62
C THR A 58 -1.04 9.56 13.53
N LYS A 59 -1.94 10.52 13.68
CA LYS A 59 -1.61 11.95 13.68
C LYS A 59 -0.61 12.32 14.78
N ASN A 60 -0.87 11.87 16.03
CA ASN A 60 0.01 12.14 17.15
C ASN A 60 1.42 11.59 16.92
N LEU A 61 1.51 10.35 16.43
CA LEU A 61 2.78 9.74 16.07
C LEU A 61 3.53 10.56 15.03
N PHE A 62 2.86 11.04 13.97
CA PHE A 62 3.48 11.85 12.93
C PHE A 62 3.91 13.24 13.47
N SER A 63 3.14 13.81 14.39
CA SER A 63 3.49 15.08 15.03
C SER A 63 4.74 14.96 15.91
N GLU A 64 4.89 13.84 16.60
CA GLU A 64 6.03 13.57 17.50
C GLU A 64 7.27 13.14 16.71
N PHE A 65 7.14 12.14 15.84
CA PHE A 65 8.27 11.57 15.14
C PHE A 65 8.72 12.37 13.92
N ARG A 66 7.79 13.08 13.26
CA ARG A 66 8.03 13.91 12.05
C ARG A 66 8.78 13.14 10.96
N PRO A 67 8.22 12.07 10.41
CA PRO A 67 8.93 11.23 9.44
C PRO A 67 9.26 11.99 8.17
N ASP A 68 10.47 11.81 7.63
CA ASP A 68 10.84 12.30 6.30
C ASP A 68 10.19 11.48 5.18
N VAL A 69 10.05 10.17 5.41
CA VAL A 69 9.48 9.21 4.45
C VAL A 69 8.54 8.26 5.17
N ILE A 70 7.41 7.99 4.54
CA ILE A 70 6.39 7.03 5.00
C ILE A 70 6.22 5.97 3.93
N PHE A 71 6.50 4.70 4.26
CA PHE A 71 6.15 3.56 3.43
C PHE A 71 4.80 3.01 3.85
N HIS A 72 3.79 3.18 3.01
CA HIS A 72 2.45 2.69 3.28
C HIS A 72 2.23 1.32 2.67
N LEU A 73 2.24 0.30 3.56
CA LEU A 73 1.98 -1.10 3.24
C LEU A 73 0.78 -1.65 4.05
N ALA A 74 0.17 -0.82 4.91
CA ALA A 74 -0.84 -1.21 5.88
C ALA A 74 -2.23 -1.35 5.24
N GLU A 75 -2.39 -2.31 4.32
CA GLU A 75 -3.62 -2.56 3.59
C GLU A 75 -3.86 -4.06 3.39
N PHE A 76 -5.13 -4.42 3.17
CA PHE A 76 -5.47 -5.75 2.66
C PHE A 76 -4.92 -5.91 1.25
N LYS A 77 -4.09 -6.90 1.04
CA LYS A 77 -3.33 -7.12 -0.20
C LYS A 77 -3.92 -8.19 -1.13
N SER A 78 -4.97 -8.91 -0.70
CA SER A 78 -5.42 -10.13 -1.38
C SER A 78 -6.68 -9.90 -2.23
N ALA A 79 -6.54 -10.05 -3.55
CA ALA A 79 -7.66 -10.02 -4.48
C ALA A 79 -8.67 -11.15 -4.21
N PRO A 80 -8.27 -12.44 -4.03
CA PRO A 80 -9.19 -13.51 -3.68
C PRO A 80 -9.93 -13.27 -2.37
N TYR A 81 -9.23 -12.84 -1.31
CA TYR A 81 -9.84 -12.52 -0.02
C TYR A 81 -10.94 -11.47 -0.17
N SER A 82 -10.64 -10.38 -0.87
CA SER A 82 -11.56 -9.27 -1.08
C SER A 82 -12.86 -9.64 -1.80
N MET A 83 -12.89 -10.79 -2.49
CA MET A 83 -14.04 -11.23 -3.29
C MET A 83 -14.86 -12.36 -2.65
N ARG A 84 -14.48 -12.85 -1.45
CA ARG A 84 -15.12 -14.01 -0.81
C ARG A 84 -16.59 -13.79 -0.46
N SER A 85 -16.94 -12.64 0.08
CA SER A 85 -18.31 -12.28 0.48
C SER A 85 -18.52 -10.77 0.45
N ALA A 86 -19.76 -10.33 0.68
CA ALA A 86 -20.07 -8.91 0.84
C ALA A 86 -19.30 -8.27 2.00
N GLU A 87 -19.16 -8.97 3.12
CA GLU A 87 -18.41 -8.51 4.29
C GLU A 87 -16.93 -8.28 3.98
N HIS A 88 -16.28 -9.23 3.29
CA HIS A 88 -14.88 -9.10 2.85
C HIS A 88 -14.70 -7.90 1.90
N LYS A 89 -15.65 -7.66 1.01
CA LYS A 89 -15.66 -6.49 0.12
C LYS A 89 -15.70 -5.19 0.90
N ILE A 90 -16.64 -5.09 1.85
CA ILE A 90 -16.80 -3.89 2.71
C ILE A 90 -15.56 -3.67 3.56
N LYS A 91 -15.06 -4.73 4.22
CA LYS A 91 -13.87 -4.69 5.06
C LYS A 91 -12.64 -4.22 4.27
N THR A 92 -12.40 -4.80 3.10
CA THR A 92 -11.23 -4.46 2.26
C THR A 92 -11.28 -3.02 1.80
N ILE A 93 -12.39 -2.59 1.18
CA ILE A 93 -12.47 -1.23 0.62
C ILE A 93 -12.45 -0.16 1.71
N GLY A 94 -13.19 -0.40 2.81
CA GLY A 94 -13.25 0.53 3.94
C GLY A 94 -11.89 0.69 4.61
N HIS A 95 -11.19 -0.42 4.86
CA HIS A 95 -9.87 -0.36 5.49
C HIS A 95 -8.84 0.34 4.59
N ASN A 96 -8.67 -0.10 3.35
CA ASN A 96 -7.61 0.42 2.48
C ASN A 96 -7.79 1.91 2.20
N VAL A 97 -8.98 2.32 1.79
CA VAL A 97 -9.29 3.72 1.48
C VAL A 97 -9.15 4.62 2.72
N ASN A 98 -9.62 4.15 3.89
CA ASN A 98 -9.46 4.92 5.13
C ASN A 98 -7.99 5.02 5.56
N ALA A 99 -7.22 3.94 5.42
CA ALA A 99 -5.80 3.95 5.75
C ALA A 99 -5.04 5.00 4.93
N ALA A 100 -5.22 5.00 3.61
CA ALA A 100 -4.60 5.99 2.72
C ALA A 100 -5.02 7.42 3.07
N ASN A 101 -6.32 7.66 3.26
CA ASN A 101 -6.85 8.99 3.60
C ASN A 101 -6.38 9.48 4.98
N ASN A 102 -6.37 8.61 5.99
CA ASN A 102 -5.92 8.96 7.34
C ASN A 102 -4.43 9.31 7.38
N ILE A 103 -3.58 8.57 6.65
CA ILE A 103 -2.15 8.87 6.55
C ILE A 103 -1.93 10.24 5.92
N LEU A 104 -2.60 10.55 4.80
CA LEU A 104 -2.48 11.83 4.12
C LEU A 104 -2.97 12.99 4.99
N SER A 105 -4.11 12.82 5.64
CA SER A 105 -4.65 13.81 6.59
C SER A 105 -3.70 14.02 7.77
N ALA A 106 -3.08 12.95 8.29
CA ALA A 106 -2.11 13.06 9.37
C ALA A 106 -0.83 13.78 8.95
N ILE A 107 -0.36 13.61 7.71
CA ILE A 107 0.77 14.37 7.14
C ILE A 107 0.46 15.87 7.16
N ILE A 108 -0.74 16.26 6.71
CA ILE A 108 -1.15 17.67 6.67
C ILE A 108 -1.24 18.24 8.09
N GLU A 109 -2.00 17.59 8.98
CA GLU A 109 -2.27 18.13 10.31
C GLU A 109 -1.05 18.11 11.24
N SER A 110 -0.08 17.21 11.01
CA SER A 110 1.21 17.23 11.72
C SER A 110 2.17 18.27 11.15
N ASN A 111 1.80 18.93 10.06
CA ASN A 111 2.66 19.87 9.33
C ASN A 111 4.01 19.23 8.96
N SER A 112 3.98 17.95 8.58
CA SER A 112 5.18 17.21 8.18
C SER A 112 5.40 17.35 6.67
N ASN A 113 6.65 17.44 6.24
CA ASN A 113 7.01 17.45 4.82
C ASN A 113 7.37 16.05 4.34
N SER A 114 6.62 15.06 4.80
CA SER A 114 6.86 13.65 4.50
C SER A 114 6.65 13.33 3.03
N HIS A 115 7.49 12.45 2.50
CA HIS A 115 7.26 11.81 1.22
C HIS A 115 6.53 10.48 1.46
N LEU A 116 5.31 10.36 0.95
CA LEU A 116 4.55 9.11 0.99
C LEU A 116 4.97 8.20 -0.17
N ILE A 117 5.42 7.00 0.15
CA ILE A 117 5.66 5.93 -0.83
C ILE A 117 4.61 4.86 -0.58
N HIS A 118 3.71 4.70 -1.53
CA HIS A 118 2.65 3.71 -1.49
C HIS A 118 3.00 2.51 -2.35
N ILE A 119 2.61 1.33 -1.89
CA ILE A 119 2.76 0.09 -2.64
C ILE A 119 1.43 -0.22 -3.32
N GLY A 120 1.31 0.28 -4.54
CA GLY A 120 0.19 0.04 -5.44
C GLY A 120 0.31 -1.28 -6.18
N THR A 121 -0.49 -1.46 -7.21
CA THR A 121 -0.49 -2.68 -8.03
C THR A 121 -0.78 -2.37 -9.50
N MET A 122 -0.10 -3.05 -10.40
CA MET A 122 -0.43 -3.03 -11.83
C MET A 122 -1.83 -3.62 -12.13
N GLY A 123 -2.42 -4.37 -11.18
CA GLY A 123 -3.76 -4.93 -11.31
C GLY A 123 -4.89 -3.89 -11.40
N VAL A 124 -4.61 -2.61 -11.11
CA VAL A 124 -5.56 -1.50 -11.33
C VAL A 124 -5.93 -1.32 -12.81
N TYR A 125 -5.04 -1.70 -13.72
CA TYR A 125 -5.26 -1.61 -15.17
C TYR A 125 -6.08 -2.78 -15.74
N GLY A 126 -6.38 -3.78 -14.91
CA GLY A 126 -7.13 -4.99 -15.29
C GLY A 126 -6.26 -6.07 -15.91
N TYR A 127 -6.89 -7.19 -16.15
CA TYR A 127 -6.27 -8.36 -16.78
C TYR A 127 -6.69 -8.41 -18.24
N ASN A 128 -5.92 -7.80 -19.14
CA ASN A 128 -6.20 -7.88 -20.54
C ASN A 128 -5.51 -9.11 -21.14
N SER A 129 -6.32 -9.98 -21.77
CA SER A 129 -5.83 -11.18 -22.46
C SER A 129 -5.26 -10.87 -23.84
N GLN A 130 -5.37 -9.66 -24.34
CA GLN A 130 -4.83 -9.28 -25.64
C GLN A 130 -3.31 -9.17 -25.57
N LYS A 131 -2.63 -9.98 -26.36
CA LYS A 131 -1.17 -10.00 -26.44
C LYS A 131 -0.66 -8.65 -26.97
N ASN A 132 0.43 -8.18 -26.37
CA ASN A 132 1.18 -7.00 -26.78
C ASN A 132 0.49 -5.63 -26.59
N THR A 133 -0.38 -5.50 -25.59
CA THR A 133 -0.91 -4.18 -25.23
C THR A 133 0.04 -3.54 -24.20
N PHE A 134 0.69 -2.45 -24.58
CA PHE A 134 1.38 -1.59 -23.63
C PHE A 134 0.37 -0.69 -22.96
N ILE A 135 0.39 -0.67 -21.63
CA ILE A 135 -0.43 0.25 -20.84
C ILE A 135 0.49 1.39 -20.42
N PRO A 136 0.18 2.65 -20.79
CA PRO A 136 0.96 3.79 -20.36
C PRO A 136 0.81 3.98 -18.85
N GLU A 137 1.89 4.36 -18.18
CA GLU A 137 1.88 4.71 -16.77
C GLU A 137 1.39 6.13 -16.58
N GLY A 138 0.48 6.31 -15.62
CA GLY A 138 -0.01 7.62 -15.22
C GLY A 138 -0.91 8.29 -16.25
N TYR A 139 -0.48 9.44 -16.76
CA TYR A 139 -1.30 10.27 -17.62
C TYR A 139 -1.07 10.01 -19.10
N ILE A 140 -2.14 10.11 -19.89
CA ILE A 140 -2.11 10.05 -21.35
C ILE A 140 -2.67 11.32 -21.96
N ASP A 141 -2.14 11.70 -23.11
CA ASP A 141 -2.69 12.77 -23.92
C ASP A 141 -3.82 12.22 -24.80
N VAL A 142 -4.98 12.83 -24.72
CA VAL A 142 -6.14 12.49 -25.55
C VAL A 142 -6.60 13.70 -26.33
N ASP A 143 -6.90 13.49 -27.61
CA ASP A 143 -7.54 14.49 -28.46
C ASP A 143 -9.07 14.36 -28.32
N MET A 144 -9.70 15.41 -27.80
CA MET A 144 -11.16 15.47 -27.69
C MET A 144 -11.77 16.03 -28.94
N HIS A 145 -12.77 15.34 -29.46
CA HIS A 145 -13.51 15.76 -30.64
C HIS A 145 -15.01 15.86 -30.32
N TYR A 146 -15.69 16.82 -30.96
CA TYR A 146 -17.13 16.90 -30.97
C TYR A 146 -17.59 17.10 -32.45
N ASP A 147 -18.49 16.25 -32.90
CA ASP A 147 -19.03 16.26 -34.28
C ASP A 147 -17.91 16.34 -35.33
N ASN A 148 -16.89 15.48 -35.21
CA ASN A 148 -15.68 15.43 -36.03
C ASN A 148 -14.78 16.69 -36.00
N ASN A 149 -15.10 17.68 -35.19
CA ASN A 149 -14.24 18.83 -34.98
C ASN A 149 -13.35 18.63 -33.76
N PHE A 150 -12.06 18.90 -33.93
CA PHE A 150 -11.11 18.92 -32.78
C PHE A 150 -11.52 20.04 -31.81
N LEU A 151 -11.67 19.72 -30.53
CA LEU A 151 -11.93 20.68 -29.49
C LEU A 151 -10.66 21.07 -28.72
N GLU A 152 -10.03 20.10 -28.11
CA GLU A 152 -8.87 20.34 -27.27
C GLU A 152 -8.04 19.06 -27.03
N LYS A 153 -6.78 19.24 -26.63
CA LYS A 153 -5.95 18.21 -26.05
C LYS A 153 -6.10 18.21 -24.55
N LYS A 154 -6.34 17.02 -23.95
CA LYS A 154 -6.36 16.87 -22.50
C LYS A 154 -5.36 15.81 -22.06
N ASN A 155 -4.67 16.11 -20.97
CA ASN A 155 -3.89 15.14 -20.25
C ASN A 155 -4.76 14.52 -19.15
N ILE A 156 -5.11 13.25 -19.32
CA ILE A 156 -5.99 12.51 -18.40
C ILE A 156 -5.28 11.30 -17.81
N LEU A 157 -5.67 10.93 -16.60
CA LEU A 157 -5.21 9.67 -16.02
C LEU A 157 -5.65 8.50 -16.89
N TYR A 158 -4.75 7.54 -17.13
CA TYR A 158 -5.11 6.31 -17.82
C TYR A 158 -6.27 5.62 -17.08
N PRO A 159 -7.34 5.21 -17.77
CA PRO A 159 -8.52 4.65 -17.13
C PRO A 159 -8.22 3.30 -16.48
N PHE A 160 -8.58 3.17 -15.21
CA PHE A 160 -8.47 1.92 -14.46
C PHE A 160 -9.58 0.95 -14.84
N ASN A 161 -9.27 -0.35 -14.76
CA ASN A 161 -10.20 -1.44 -15.02
C ASN A 161 -10.02 -2.56 -13.98
N PRO A 162 -10.26 -2.27 -12.68
CA PRO A 162 -9.95 -3.21 -11.60
C PRO A 162 -10.80 -4.48 -11.66
N GLY A 163 -10.14 -5.64 -11.55
CA GLY A 163 -10.80 -6.95 -11.59
C GLY A 163 -11.29 -7.47 -10.24
N SER A 164 -11.04 -6.77 -9.13
CA SER A 164 -11.49 -7.13 -7.78
C SER A 164 -11.66 -5.90 -6.91
N ILE A 165 -12.28 -6.07 -5.73
CA ILE A 165 -12.42 -5.01 -4.72
C ILE A 165 -11.05 -4.52 -4.21
N TYR A 166 -10.08 -5.42 -4.06
CA TYR A 166 -8.71 -5.04 -3.75
C TYR A 166 -8.13 -4.11 -4.82
N HIS A 167 -8.22 -4.47 -6.11
CA HIS A 167 -7.73 -3.60 -7.17
C HIS A 167 -8.51 -2.29 -7.28
N LEU A 168 -9.82 -2.33 -6.98
CA LEU A 168 -10.64 -1.12 -6.91
C LEU A 168 -10.20 -0.20 -5.79
N SER A 169 -9.90 -0.71 -4.59
CA SER A 169 -9.38 0.12 -3.50
C SER A 169 -8.08 0.81 -3.89
N LYS A 170 -7.15 0.09 -4.53
CA LYS A 170 -5.89 0.66 -5.04
C LYS A 170 -6.11 1.71 -6.13
N SER A 171 -7.15 1.57 -6.96
CA SER A 171 -7.53 2.61 -7.93
C SER A 171 -8.08 3.86 -7.25
N LEU A 172 -8.84 3.69 -6.17
CA LEU A 172 -9.34 4.81 -5.36
C LEU A 172 -8.20 5.53 -4.63
N ASP A 173 -7.23 4.79 -4.08
CA ASP A 173 -6.03 5.38 -3.46
C ASP A 173 -5.29 6.28 -4.45
N ASN A 174 -5.12 5.84 -5.69
CA ASN A 174 -4.50 6.66 -6.73
C ASN A 174 -5.25 7.98 -6.97
N LEU A 175 -6.59 7.97 -6.99
CA LEU A 175 -7.40 9.19 -7.13
C LEU A 175 -7.26 10.10 -5.89
N ILE A 176 -7.23 9.53 -4.69
CA ILE A 176 -6.98 10.25 -3.45
C ILE A 176 -5.59 10.90 -3.49
N PHE A 177 -4.56 10.18 -3.91
CA PHE A 177 -3.20 10.69 -4.02
C PHE A 177 -3.10 11.87 -4.97
N GLN A 178 -3.77 11.79 -6.13
CA GLN A 178 -3.82 12.91 -7.07
C GLN A 178 -4.50 14.13 -6.46
N PHE A 179 -5.60 13.94 -5.74
CA PHE A 179 -6.30 15.03 -5.07
C PHE A 179 -5.37 15.73 -4.07
N TYR A 180 -4.75 14.99 -3.15
CA TYR A 180 -3.87 15.55 -2.13
C TYR A 180 -2.56 16.14 -2.70
N ASN A 181 -1.99 15.51 -3.71
CA ASN A 181 -0.83 16.08 -4.40
C ASN A 181 -1.16 17.43 -5.05
N LYS A 182 -2.31 17.51 -5.74
CA LYS A 182 -2.75 18.72 -6.44
C LYS A 182 -3.09 19.85 -5.46
N ASN A 183 -3.84 19.56 -4.40
CA ASN A 183 -4.39 20.58 -3.50
C ASN A 183 -3.46 20.93 -2.36
N ASP A 184 -2.84 19.93 -1.73
CA ASP A 184 -2.03 20.06 -0.52
C ASP A 184 -0.52 19.92 -0.76
N LYS A 185 -0.13 19.67 -2.02
CA LYS A 185 1.28 19.55 -2.45
C LYS A 185 2.07 18.44 -1.75
N ILE A 186 1.41 17.42 -1.25
CA ILE A 186 2.08 16.26 -0.64
C ILE A 186 2.89 15.55 -1.73
N LYS A 187 4.14 15.19 -1.41
CA LYS A 187 4.97 14.36 -2.28
C LYS A 187 4.53 12.91 -2.15
N ILE A 188 4.11 12.31 -3.25
CA ILE A 188 3.62 10.93 -3.28
C ILE A 188 4.27 10.18 -4.43
N THR A 189 4.74 8.97 -4.14
CA THR A 189 5.12 7.98 -5.15
C THR A 189 4.22 6.77 -4.98
N ASP A 190 3.44 6.46 -6.00
CA ASP A 190 2.61 5.26 -6.04
C ASP A 190 3.28 4.22 -6.96
N LEU A 191 3.73 3.11 -6.37
CA LEU A 191 4.48 2.06 -7.07
C LEU A 191 3.50 0.97 -7.56
N HIS A 192 3.11 1.02 -8.81
CA HIS A 192 2.26 0.00 -9.44
C HIS A 192 3.07 -1.26 -9.76
N GLN A 193 3.36 -2.03 -8.73
CA GLN A 193 4.18 -3.23 -8.85
C GLN A 193 3.38 -4.44 -9.36
N GLY A 194 4.09 -5.36 -10.02
CA GLY A 194 3.60 -6.70 -10.31
C GLY A 194 3.86 -7.66 -9.15
N ILE A 195 4.00 -8.95 -9.47
CA ILE A 195 4.39 -9.97 -8.51
C ILE A 195 5.84 -9.74 -8.09
N VAL A 196 6.07 -9.61 -6.80
CA VAL A 196 7.43 -9.47 -6.25
C VAL A 196 8.04 -10.85 -6.10
N TRP A 197 9.18 -11.06 -6.73
CA TRP A 197 9.94 -12.30 -6.69
C TRP A 197 11.26 -12.12 -5.96
N GLY A 198 11.70 -13.19 -5.36
CA GLY A 198 13.03 -13.31 -4.78
C GLY A 198 13.04 -13.27 -3.27
N SER A 199 13.72 -14.25 -2.72
CA SER A 199 13.92 -14.42 -1.28
C SER A 199 15.40 -14.37 -0.90
N GLN A 200 16.31 -14.27 -1.89
CA GLN A 200 17.74 -14.31 -1.66
C GLN A 200 18.36 -12.94 -1.92
N THR A 201 18.46 -12.14 -0.88
CA THR A 201 19.24 -10.91 -0.84
C THR A 201 20.32 -11.03 0.24
N ALA A 202 21.26 -10.08 0.28
CA ALA A 202 22.27 -10.05 1.33
C ALA A 202 21.60 -9.96 2.73
N GLU A 203 20.51 -9.22 2.85
CA GLU A 203 19.75 -9.03 4.07
C GLU A 203 19.00 -10.32 4.46
N THR A 204 18.37 -11.01 3.51
CA THR A 204 17.64 -12.25 3.79
C THR A 204 18.56 -13.39 4.17
N SER A 205 19.82 -13.38 3.73
CA SER A 205 20.83 -14.37 4.14
C SER A 205 21.33 -14.19 5.58
N MET A 206 21.03 -13.04 6.20
CA MET A 206 21.43 -12.77 7.59
C MET A 206 20.52 -13.42 8.63
N HIS A 207 19.33 -13.87 8.25
CA HIS A 207 18.36 -14.42 9.19
C HIS A 207 17.45 -15.47 8.56
N ASP A 208 17.32 -16.63 9.20
CA ASP A 208 16.53 -17.77 8.70
C ASP A 208 15.06 -17.42 8.44
N ASP A 209 14.47 -16.51 9.23
CA ASP A 209 13.09 -16.02 9.02
C ASP A 209 12.89 -15.21 7.73
N LEU A 210 13.96 -14.71 7.15
CA LEU A 210 13.92 -13.92 5.93
C LEU A 210 14.23 -14.77 4.68
N ILE A 211 14.77 -15.97 4.88
CA ILE A 211 15.04 -16.94 3.83
C ILE A 211 13.76 -17.73 3.54
N ASN A 212 13.42 -17.90 2.28
CA ASN A 212 12.34 -18.78 1.81
C ASN A 212 10.89 -18.31 2.10
N ARG A 213 10.65 -17.01 2.19
CA ARG A 213 9.27 -16.53 2.24
C ARG A 213 8.67 -16.42 0.85
N PHE A 214 7.81 -17.36 0.53
CA PHE A 214 6.81 -17.24 -0.52
C PHE A 214 5.44 -17.13 0.16
N ASP A 215 5.02 -15.92 0.50
CA ASP A 215 3.64 -15.66 0.85
C ASP A 215 2.85 -15.55 -0.45
N TYR A 216 2.37 -16.68 -0.93
CA TYR A 216 1.35 -16.72 -1.97
C TYR A 216 0.00 -16.58 -1.29
N ASP A 217 -0.64 -15.44 -1.46
CA ASP A 217 -2.06 -15.25 -1.22
C ASP A 217 -2.76 -14.70 -2.43
#